data_17e2ef6d3b6130e73776baacf747e4d8
#
_entry.id   17e2ef6d3b6130e73776baacf747e4d8
#
_cell.length_a   1.000
_cell.length_b   1.000
_cell.length_c   1.000
_cell.angle_alpha   90.00
_cell.angle_beta   90.00
_cell.angle_gamma   90.00
#
_symmetry.space_group_name_H-M   'P 1'
#
loop_
_entity.id
_entity.type
_entity.pdbx_description
1 polymer ?
#
loop_
_entity_poly.entity_id
_entity_poly.type
_entity_poly.pdbx_seq_one_letter_code
_entity_poly.pdbx_strand_id
1 'polypeptide(L)' 'VNEVAEMEKEEVKQQIYALIEKSVGKKKLKSSDIQKTISAEAGITRDEVKDALRELIDEGKLIYTYFGGSFVEIPPK' A
#
# COMPACT_ATOMS: atom_id res chain seq x y z
N VAL A 1 13.12 13.46 -15.49
CA VAL A 1 13.22 12.02 -15.36
C VAL A 1 12.97 11.57 -13.93
N ASN A 2 13.66 12.18 -12.97
CA ASN A 2 13.45 11.88 -11.57
C ASN A 2 12.04 12.27 -11.12
N GLU A 3 11.52 13.34 -11.68
CA GLU A 3 10.17 13.80 -11.37
C GLU A 3 9.14 12.76 -11.76
N VAL A 4 9.35 12.12 -12.92
CA VAL A 4 8.43 11.09 -13.38
C VAL A 4 8.44 9.91 -12.42
N ALA A 5 9.61 9.49 -11.96
CA ALA A 5 9.72 8.38 -11.01
C ALA A 5 9.06 8.73 -9.68
N GLU A 6 9.26 9.96 -9.22
CA GLU A 6 8.63 10.42 -7.98
C GLU A 6 7.11 10.48 -8.10
N MET A 7 6.62 10.94 -9.25
CA MET A 7 5.18 10.99 -9.51
C MET A 7 4.58 9.59 -9.54
N GLU A 8 5.29 8.65 -10.15
CA GLU A 8 4.83 7.27 -10.19
C GLU A 8 4.72 6.68 -8.79
N LYS A 9 5.68 6.97 -7.94
CA LYS A 9 5.70 6.48 -6.58
C LYS A 9 4.55 7.08 -5.77
N GLU A 10 4.33 8.37 -5.91
CA GLU A 10 3.23 9.06 -5.24
C GLU A 10 1.89 8.46 -5.67
N GLU A 11 1.74 8.22 -6.95
CA GLU A 11 0.53 7.62 -7.50
C GLU A 11 0.30 6.23 -6.93
N VAL A 12 1.36 5.43 -6.85
CA VAL A 12 1.29 4.09 -6.26
C VAL A 12 0.87 4.17 -4.80
N LYS A 13 1.43 5.10 -4.05
CA LYS A 13 1.07 5.31 -2.65
C LYS A 13 -0.41 5.67 -2.51
N GLN A 14 -0.90 6.53 -3.37
CA GLN A 14 -2.31 6.91 -3.36
C GLN A 14 -3.21 5.72 -3.68
N GLN A 15 -2.81 4.91 -4.64
CA GLN A 15 -3.58 3.72 -5.01
C GLN A 15 -3.62 2.72 -3.86
N ILE A 16 -2.50 2.51 -3.19
CA ILE A 16 -2.45 1.62 -2.04
C ILE A 16 -3.39 2.11 -0.94
N TYR A 17 -3.29 3.38 -0.62
CA TYR A 17 -4.11 3.97 0.42
C TYR A 17 -5.60 3.86 0.09
N ALA A 18 -5.96 4.19 -1.14
CA ALA A 18 -7.35 4.12 -1.58
C ALA A 18 -7.89 2.69 -1.53
N LEU A 19 -7.06 1.72 -1.90
CA LEU A 19 -7.46 0.32 -1.87
C LEU A 19 -7.76 -0.11 -0.43
N ILE A 20 -6.89 0.25 0.49
CA ILE A 20 -7.07 -0.11 1.90
C ILE A 20 -8.28 0.61 2.48
N GLU A 21 -8.45 1.87 2.14
CA GLU A 21 -9.57 2.66 2.61
C GLU A 21 -10.91 2.06 2.17
N LYS A 22 -10.96 1.58 0.94
CA LYS A 22 -12.16 0.93 0.43
C LYS A 22 -12.48 -0.35 1.18
N SER A 23 -11.46 -1.00 1.70
CA SER A 23 -11.61 -2.30 2.38
C SER A 23 -11.79 -2.16 3.87
N VAL A 24 -11.65 -0.97 4.41
CA VAL A 24 -11.82 -0.73 5.85
C VAL A 24 -13.25 -1.10 6.26
N GLY A 25 -13.35 -1.90 7.31
CA GLY A 25 -14.65 -2.33 7.81
C GLY A 25 -15.27 -3.49 7.05
N LYS A 26 -14.70 -3.87 5.91
CA LYS A 26 -15.22 -4.97 5.11
C LYS A 26 -14.30 -6.18 5.14
N LYS A 27 -13.01 -5.94 4.93
CA LYS A 27 -12.04 -6.99 4.77
C LYS A 27 -10.66 -6.45 5.10
N LYS A 28 -9.88 -7.24 5.80
CA LYS A 28 -8.49 -6.89 6.08
C LYS A 28 -7.63 -7.36 4.91
N LEU A 29 -6.74 -6.51 4.47
CA LEU A 29 -5.85 -6.81 3.35
C LEU A 29 -4.47 -7.18 3.85
N LYS A 30 -3.91 -8.24 3.31
CA LYS A 30 -2.54 -8.62 3.60
C LYS A 30 -1.59 -7.83 2.70
N SER A 31 -0.36 -7.64 3.18
CA SER A 31 0.62 -6.91 2.38
C SER A 31 0.85 -7.60 1.03
N SER A 32 0.83 -8.94 1.00
CA SER A 32 1.01 -9.68 -0.24
C SER A 32 -0.15 -9.43 -1.21
N ASP A 33 -1.38 -9.34 -0.70
CA ASP A 33 -2.54 -9.03 -1.53
C ASP A 33 -2.42 -7.64 -2.15
N ILE A 34 -1.97 -6.69 -1.36
CA ILE A 34 -1.78 -5.32 -1.82
C ILE A 34 -0.70 -5.28 -2.89
N GLN A 35 0.42 -5.94 -2.66
CA GLN A 35 1.51 -6.00 -3.63
C GLN A 35 1.04 -6.60 -4.95
N LYS A 36 0.31 -7.70 -4.87
CA LYS A 36 -0.19 -8.39 -6.05
C LYS A 36 -1.18 -7.52 -6.82
N THR A 37 -2.14 -6.93 -6.12
CA THR A 37 -3.17 -6.12 -6.75
C THR A 37 -2.58 -4.86 -7.39
N ILE A 38 -1.79 -4.13 -6.64
CA ILE A 38 -1.25 -2.85 -7.10
C ILE A 38 -0.22 -3.06 -8.20
N SER A 39 0.62 -4.09 -8.09
CA SER A 39 1.61 -4.35 -9.13
C SER A 39 0.92 -4.67 -10.47
N ALA A 40 -0.20 -5.37 -10.42
CA ALA A 40 -0.96 -5.68 -11.63
C ALA A 40 -1.64 -4.43 -12.19
N GLU A 41 -2.21 -3.61 -11.32
CA GLU A 41 -2.94 -2.42 -11.78
C GLU A 41 -2.01 -1.31 -12.27
N ALA A 42 -0.90 -1.10 -11.57
CA ALA A 42 0.04 -0.03 -11.91
C ALA A 42 1.09 -0.48 -12.93
N GLY A 43 1.19 -1.78 -13.18
CA GLY A 43 2.18 -2.30 -14.11
C GLY A 43 3.60 -2.18 -13.61
N ILE A 44 3.80 -2.29 -12.33
CA ILE A 44 5.10 -2.18 -11.68
C ILE A 44 5.44 -3.46 -10.93
N THR A 45 6.67 -3.57 -10.46
CA THR A 45 7.11 -4.74 -9.73
C THR A 45 6.56 -4.73 -8.30
N ARG A 46 6.52 -5.90 -7.69
CA ARG A 46 6.10 -6.01 -6.29
C ARG A 46 7.04 -5.27 -5.36
N ASP A 47 8.32 -5.22 -5.71
CA ASP A 47 9.30 -4.50 -4.92
C ASP A 47 8.99 -3.01 -4.86
N GLU A 48 8.56 -2.44 -5.98
CA GLU A 48 8.17 -1.05 -6.02
C GLU A 48 6.92 -0.78 -5.17
N VAL A 49 5.96 -1.69 -5.22
CA VAL A 49 4.76 -1.58 -4.39
C VAL A 49 5.15 -1.68 -2.91
N LYS A 50 6.03 -2.61 -2.58
CA LYS A 50 6.51 -2.80 -1.23
C LYS A 50 7.19 -1.54 -0.69
N ASP A 51 7.99 -0.89 -1.52
CA ASP A 51 8.66 0.36 -1.17
C ASP A 51 7.65 1.46 -0.85
N ALA A 52 6.67 1.62 -1.73
CA ALA A 52 5.62 2.63 -1.53
C ALA A 52 4.82 2.35 -0.25
N LEU A 53 4.50 1.09 -0.02
CA LEU A 53 3.77 0.67 1.16
C LEU A 53 4.56 0.98 2.43
N ARG A 54 5.86 0.68 2.40
CA ARG A 54 6.74 0.95 3.53
C ARG A 54 6.81 2.44 3.84
N GLU A 55 6.84 3.28 2.82
CA GLU A 55 6.86 4.72 3.04
C GLU A 55 5.57 5.21 3.67
N LEU A 56 4.44 4.65 3.26
CA LEU A 56 3.17 5.01 3.89
C LEU A 56 3.16 4.64 5.37
N ILE A 57 3.76 3.52 5.72
CA ILE A 57 3.88 3.10 7.10
C ILE A 57 4.83 4.02 7.87
N ASP A 58 5.95 4.38 7.26
CA ASP A 58 6.90 5.31 7.87
C ASP A 58 6.29 6.69 8.10
N GLU A 59 5.42 7.12 7.21
CA GLU A 59 4.72 8.40 7.33
C GLU A 59 3.59 8.36 8.36
N GLY A 60 3.26 7.18 8.85
CA GLY A 60 2.19 7.03 9.81
C GLY A 60 0.80 6.96 9.21
N LYS A 61 0.71 6.82 7.90
CA LYS A 61 -0.59 6.73 7.23
C LYS A 61 -1.17 5.34 7.26
N LEU A 62 -0.33 4.33 7.40
CA LEU A 62 -0.73 2.92 7.48
C LEU A 62 0.05 2.24 8.60
N ILE A 63 -0.51 1.16 9.09
CA ILE A 63 0.15 0.33 10.12
C ILE A 63 0.04 -1.14 9.73
N TYR A 64 0.97 -1.92 10.23
CA TYR A 64 0.91 -3.37 10.14
C TYR A 64 0.19 -3.92 11.37
N THR A 65 -0.68 -4.88 11.13
CA THR A 65 -1.37 -5.59 12.20
C THR A 65 -1.10 -7.08 12.03
N TYR A 66 -0.75 -7.74 13.12
CA TYR A 66 -0.42 -9.16 13.10
C TYR A 66 -1.51 -9.95 13.80
N PHE A 67 -2.32 -10.67 13.02
CA PHE A 67 -3.42 -11.48 13.50
C PHE A 67 -3.43 -12.79 12.72
N GLY A 68 -2.47 -13.66 13.00
CA GLY A 68 -2.29 -14.86 12.22
C GLY A 68 -1.71 -14.62 10.84
N GLY A 69 -1.22 -13.41 10.59
CA GLY A 69 -0.63 -12.99 9.33
C GLY A 69 -0.41 -11.50 9.36
N SER A 70 0.29 -10.99 8.35
CA SER A 70 0.56 -9.55 8.25
C SER A 70 -0.55 -8.86 7.49
N PHE A 71 -1.26 -7.97 8.16
CA PHE A 71 -2.30 -7.17 7.54
C PHE A 71 -1.90 -5.71 7.56
N VAL A 72 -2.37 -4.96 6.58
CA VAL A 72 -2.11 -3.52 6.51
C VAL A 72 -3.43 -2.80 6.72
N GLU A 73 -3.45 -1.87 7.65
CA GLU A 73 -4.66 -1.13 8.00
C GLU A 73 -4.37 0.36 8.15
N ILE A 74 -5.42 1.14 8.08
CA ILE A 74 -5.33 2.57 8.36
C ILE A 74 -5.38 2.73 9.87
N PRO A 75 -4.39 3.41 10.49
CA PRO A 75 -4.37 3.56 11.93
C PRO A 75 -5.55 4.40 12.42
N PRO A 76 -6.10 4.10 13.59
CA PRO A 76 -7.17 4.92 14.16
C PRO A 76 -6.64 6.31 14.49
N LYS A 77 -7.47 7.29 14.30
CA LYS A 77 -7.10 8.67 14.62
C LYS A 77 -7.21 8.93 16.11
#